data_2b9c8fa11d8688808332b67bae69e078
#
_entry.id   2b9c8fa11d8688808332b67bae69e078
#
_cell.length_a   1.000
_cell.length_b   1.000
_cell.length_c   1.000
_cell.angle_alpha   90.00
_cell.angle_beta   90.00
_cell.angle_gamma   90.00
#
_symmetry.space_group_name_H-M   'P 1'
#
loop_
_entity.id
_entity.type
_entity.pdbx_description
1 polymer ?
#
loop_
_entity_poly.entity_id
_entity_poly.type
_entity_poly.pdbx_seq_one_letter_code
_entity_poly.pdbx_strand_id
1 'polypeptide(L)'
;MTGRTGVLLIHGLGGTEYDLGSLHKAIRRAGGDAHIITLPGHGTRPEDLAKVHAEAWLDAVTAQYRALEAEYDTLHVAGMCMGALVALLLCHRVQHAKGRLALLAAPVYIDGWSTPWYRALRYLLYQVPGVTERMRVEEGEPFGIKNPVIRALVKKKFARQDSFHYPWVPLVTIRQVDRMRGWVRAAAPDTRCPTLILHAREDELTSLRSARFLEAAMPDARCIVLDNSYHMICADNDRDAVARHVLEFFGFDPAHAVSPAMARRLARGGGSGEAAPDVPDGTP
;
A
#
# COMPACT_ATOMS: atom_id res chain seq x y z
N MET A 1 14.96 -5.18 29.37
CA MET A 1 15.51 -5.19 27.99
C MET A 1 14.31 -5.10 27.08
N THR A 2 14.16 -3.99 26.34
CA THR A 2 13.14 -3.91 25.30
C THR A 2 13.53 -4.86 24.18
N GLY A 3 12.71 -5.89 23.91
CA GLY A 3 12.97 -6.88 22.88
C GLY A 3 13.12 -6.22 21.49
N ARG A 4 13.84 -6.87 20.56
CA ARG A 4 14.00 -6.38 19.19
C ARG A 4 12.67 -6.46 18.42
N THR A 5 12.29 -5.35 17.78
CA THR A 5 11.06 -5.26 16.99
C THR A 5 11.39 -5.08 15.51
N GLY A 6 10.96 -6.05 14.69
CA GLY A 6 11.04 -6.01 13.24
C GLY A 6 9.69 -5.72 12.60
N VAL A 7 9.71 -5.15 11.40
CA VAL A 7 8.53 -4.93 10.56
C VAL A 7 8.82 -5.39 9.14
N LEU A 8 8.09 -6.40 8.67
CA LEU A 8 8.11 -6.84 7.27
C LEU A 8 7.15 -5.99 6.44
N LEU A 9 7.66 -5.33 5.42
CA LEU A 9 6.96 -4.42 4.54
C LEU A 9 6.84 -4.99 3.13
N ILE A 10 5.63 -5.00 2.56
CA ILE A 10 5.32 -5.62 1.27
C ILE A 10 4.70 -4.58 0.34
N HIS A 11 5.36 -4.32 -0.80
CA HIS A 11 4.93 -3.35 -1.81
C HIS A 11 3.78 -3.87 -2.70
N GLY A 12 3.20 -2.98 -3.51
CA GLY A 12 2.13 -3.27 -4.45
C GLY A 12 2.56 -3.92 -5.76
N LEU A 13 1.58 -4.16 -6.63
CA LEU A 13 1.79 -4.71 -7.97
C LEU A 13 2.54 -3.71 -8.86
N GLY A 14 3.56 -4.18 -9.57
CA GLY A 14 4.40 -3.35 -10.44
C GLY A 14 5.31 -2.38 -9.70
N GLY A 15 5.19 -2.31 -8.36
CA GLY A 15 5.86 -1.35 -7.51
C GLY A 15 7.18 -1.84 -6.93
N THR A 16 7.72 -0.98 -6.07
CA THR A 16 8.94 -1.22 -5.30
C THR A 16 8.78 -0.62 -3.90
N GLU A 17 9.88 -0.42 -3.18
CA GLU A 17 9.87 0.27 -1.87
C GLU A 17 9.20 1.66 -1.91
N TYR A 18 9.15 2.31 -3.08
CA TYR A 18 8.52 3.63 -3.26
C TYR A 18 7.02 3.63 -2.99
N ASP A 19 6.33 2.49 -3.18
CA ASP A 19 4.90 2.37 -2.87
C ASP A 19 4.61 2.55 -1.37
N LEU A 20 5.60 2.24 -0.53
CA LEU A 20 5.53 2.37 0.91
C LEU A 20 5.88 3.79 1.40
N GLY A 21 6.22 4.70 0.48
CA GLY A 21 6.56 6.08 0.79
C GLY A 21 7.67 6.19 1.82
N SER A 22 7.43 7.01 2.86
CA SER A 22 8.38 7.21 3.96
C SER A 22 8.18 6.27 5.15
N LEU A 23 7.25 5.31 5.08
CA LEU A 23 6.88 4.46 6.22
C LEU A 23 8.07 3.69 6.79
N HIS A 24 8.91 3.08 5.94
CA HIS A 24 10.12 2.37 6.37
C HIS A 24 11.11 3.28 7.11
N LYS A 25 11.22 4.55 6.68
CA LYS A 25 12.07 5.55 7.35
C LYS A 25 11.49 5.97 8.70
N ALA A 26 10.16 6.08 8.80
CA ALA A 26 9.47 6.39 10.05
C ALA A 26 9.67 5.27 11.08
N ILE A 27 9.52 4.01 10.69
CA ILE A 27 9.75 2.83 11.55
C ILE A 27 11.19 2.84 12.07
N ARG A 28 12.19 3.04 11.19
CA ARG A 28 13.60 3.09 11.60
C ARG A 28 13.90 4.24 12.56
N ARG A 29 13.31 5.42 12.34
CA ARG A 29 13.45 6.56 13.27
C ARG A 29 12.85 6.25 14.65
N ALA A 30 11.79 5.45 14.68
CA ALA A 30 11.12 5.04 15.91
C ALA A 30 11.83 3.86 16.63
N GLY A 31 12.97 3.41 16.13
CA GLY A 31 13.78 2.35 16.74
C GLY A 31 13.40 0.93 16.32
N GLY A 32 12.56 0.76 15.29
CA GLY A 32 12.24 -0.53 14.69
C GLY A 32 13.13 -0.87 13.48
N ASP A 33 13.31 -2.15 13.22
CA ASP A 33 13.99 -2.64 12.02
C ASP A 33 12.97 -2.84 10.88
N ALA A 34 13.09 -2.06 9.80
CA ALA A 34 12.20 -2.18 8.64
C ALA A 34 12.83 -3.03 7.54
N HIS A 35 12.17 -4.13 7.19
CA HIS A 35 12.56 -5.08 6.15
C HIS A 35 11.59 -4.98 4.98
N ILE A 36 12.07 -4.53 3.82
CA ILE A 36 11.26 -4.44 2.60
C ILE A 36 11.63 -5.62 1.71
N ILE A 37 10.63 -6.41 1.33
CA ILE A 37 10.84 -7.48 0.37
C ILE A 37 10.58 -6.98 -1.04
N THR A 38 11.44 -7.35 -1.99
CA THR A 38 11.14 -7.24 -3.44
C THR A 38 10.50 -8.54 -3.89
N LEU A 39 9.23 -8.47 -4.30
CA LEU A 39 8.48 -9.66 -4.72
C LEU A 39 9.00 -10.22 -6.04
N PRO A 40 8.93 -11.56 -6.26
CA PRO A 40 9.30 -12.16 -7.54
C PRO A 40 8.67 -11.46 -8.75
N GLY A 41 9.47 -11.21 -9.79
CA GLY A 41 9.06 -10.50 -11.01
C GLY A 41 9.02 -8.97 -10.90
N HIS A 42 9.32 -8.40 -9.72
CA HIS A 42 9.42 -6.95 -9.50
C HIS A 42 10.89 -6.49 -9.48
N GLY A 43 11.12 -5.20 -9.72
CA GLY A 43 12.46 -4.62 -9.73
C GLY A 43 13.32 -5.00 -10.95
N THR A 44 12.75 -5.65 -11.96
CA THR A 44 13.41 -6.07 -13.21
C THR A 44 12.68 -5.46 -14.41
N ARG A 45 11.83 -6.22 -15.10
CA ARG A 45 11.04 -5.76 -16.25
C ARG A 45 9.58 -6.20 -16.11
N PRO A 46 8.61 -5.44 -16.66
CA PRO A 46 7.19 -5.78 -16.58
C PRO A 46 6.87 -7.19 -17.13
N GLU A 47 7.57 -7.62 -18.18
CA GLU A 47 7.39 -8.92 -18.80
C GLU A 47 7.69 -10.10 -17.88
N ASP A 48 8.57 -9.90 -16.90
CA ASP A 48 8.94 -10.96 -15.96
C ASP A 48 7.79 -11.33 -15.03
N LEU A 49 6.84 -10.39 -14.79
CA LEU A 49 5.61 -10.66 -14.05
C LEU A 49 4.74 -11.74 -14.72
N ALA A 50 4.77 -11.87 -16.04
CA ALA A 50 3.97 -12.87 -16.77
C ALA A 50 4.33 -14.31 -16.38
N LYS A 51 5.53 -14.53 -15.87
CA LYS A 51 6.06 -15.85 -15.47
C LYS A 51 5.79 -16.17 -13.98
N VAL A 52 5.24 -15.21 -13.22
CA VAL A 52 5.07 -15.36 -11.77
C VAL A 52 3.63 -15.70 -11.45
N HIS A 53 3.44 -16.78 -10.68
CA HIS A 53 2.17 -17.16 -10.12
C HIS A 53 1.99 -16.57 -8.71
N ALA A 54 0.75 -16.39 -8.29
CA ALA A 54 0.41 -15.81 -6.99
C ALA A 54 1.03 -16.58 -5.82
N GLU A 55 1.15 -17.89 -5.95
CA GLU A 55 1.80 -18.78 -4.98
C GLU A 55 3.27 -18.38 -4.75
N ALA A 56 4.00 -18.02 -5.81
CA ALA A 56 5.41 -17.65 -5.70
C ALA A 56 5.60 -16.35 -4.88
N TRP A 57 4.68 -15.39 -4.97
CA TRP A 57 4.72 -14.21 -4.10
C TRP A 57 4.51 -14.59 -2.63
N LEU A 58 3.50 -15.44 -2.37
CA LEU A 58 3.20 -15.88 -1.02
C LEU A 58 4.32 -16.76 -0.44
N ASP A 59 4.96 -17.60 -1.24
CA ASP A 59 6.08 -18.44 -0.81
C ASP A 59 7.32 -17.59 -0.50
N ALA A 60 7.64 -16.59 -1.33
CA ALA A 60 8.76 -15.69 -1.10
C ALA A 60 8.61 -14.89 0.21
N VAL A 61 7.42 -14.31 0.47
CA VAL A 61 7.20 -13.58 1.73
C VAL A 61 7.15 -14.52 2.94
N THR A 62 6.68 -15.76 2.76
CA THR A 62 6.67 -16.77 3.83
C THR A 62 8.10 -17.14 4.22
N ALA A 63 8.98 -17.34 3.24
CA ALA A 63 10.39 -17.63 3.49
C ALA A 63 11.09 -16.47 4.21
N GLN A 64 10.87 -15.25 3.75
CA GLN A 64 11.42 -14.03 4.39
C GLN A 64 10.88 -13.87 5.83
N TYR A 65 9.57 -14.05 6.03
CA TYR A 65 8.95 -13.97 7.35
C TYR A 65 9.57 -14.99 8.31
N ARG A 66 9.77 -16.25 7.90
CA ARG A 66 10.35 -17.30 8.75
C ARG A 66 11.79 -17.00 9.16
N ALA A 67 12.58 -16.41 8.26
CA ALA A 67 13.93 -15.95 8.58
C ALA A 67 13.90 -14.85 9.65
N LEU A 68 13.04 -13.82 9.48
CA LEU A 68 12.90 -12.71 10.42
C LEU A 68 12.28 -13.14 11.75
N GLU A 69 11.31 -14.07 11.74
CA GLU A 69 10.65 -14.56 12.95
C GLU A 69 11.64 -15.13 13.98
N ALA A 70 12.75 -15.70 13.52
CA ALA A 70 13.81 -16.22 14.38
C ALA A 70 14.68 -15.12 15.02
N GLU A 71 14.71 -13.91 14.41
CA GLU A 71 15.61 -12.82 14.83
C GLU A 71 14.95 -11.81 15.78
N TYR A 72 13.60 -11.70 15.76
CA TYR A 72 12.86 -10.68 16.47
C TYR A 72 11.95 -11.24 17.55
N ASP A 73 11.86 -10.52 18.68
CA ASP A 73 10.89 -10.82 19.75
C ASP A 73 9.47 -10.43 19.32
N THR A 74 9.35 -9.32 18.60
CA THR A 74 8.12 -8.85 17.97
C THR A 74 8.36 -8.64 16.47
N LEU A 75 7.51 -9.19 15.62
CA LEU A 75 7.60 -9.04 14.17
C LEU A 75 6.23 -8.61 13.63
N HIS A 76 6.11 -7.34 13.23
CA HIS A 76 4.91 -6.83 12.59
C HIS A 76 4.96 -7.07 11.07
N VAL A 77 3.79 -7.05 10.44
CA VAL A 77 3.65 -7.16 8.98
C VAL A 77 2.82 -5.99 8.46
N ALA A 78 3.25 -5.35 7.38
CA ALA A 78 2.44 -4.38 6.67
C ALA A 78 2.55 -4.54 5.17
N GLY A 79 1.45 -4.31 4.45
CA GLY A 79 1.44 -4.37 3.00
C GLY A 79 0.58 -3.28 2.38
N MET A 80 1.00 -2.81 1.20
CA MET A 80 0.30 -1.80 0.41
C MET A 80 -0.29 -2.42 -0.85
N CYS A 81 -1.54 -2.10 -1.19
CA CYS A 81 -2.21 -2.56 -2.40
C CYS A 81 -2.21 -4.11 -2.50
N MET A 82 -1.66 -4.69 -3.58
CA MET A 82 -1.46 -6.15 -3.70
C MET A 82 -0.65 -6.70 -2.52
N GLY A 83 0.34 -5.96 -2.03
CA GLY A 83 1.11 -6.34 -0.84
C GLY A 83 0.26 -6.51 0.41
N ALA A 84 -0.87 -5.79 0.55
CA ALA A 84 -1.82 -6.00 1.64
C ALA A 84 -2.56 -7.34 1.51
N LEU A 85 -2.89 -7.78 0.30
CA LEU A 85 -3.46 -9.11 0.07
C LEU A 85 -2.47 -10.20 0.45
N VAL A 86 -1.20 -10.04 0.02
CA VAL A 86 -0.11 -10.98 0.35
C VAL A 86 0.15 -11.01 1.85
N ALA A 87 0.16 -9.85 2.53
CA ALA A 87 0.36 -9.71 3.97
C ALA A 87 -0.71 -10.47 4.78
N LEU A 88 -2.00 -10.33 4.40
CA LEU A 88 -3.09 -11.06 5.05
C LEU A 88 -2.93 -12.57 4.83
N LEU A 89 -2.66 -13.02 3.60
CA LEU A 89 -2.49 -14.44 3.28
C LEU A 89 -1.26 -15.02 3.97
N LEU A 90 -0.17 -14.26 4.11
CA LEU A 90 0.98 -14.65 4.92
C LEU A 90 0.58 -14.86 6.37
N CYS A 91 -0.06 -13.87 7.00
CA CYS A 91 -0.46 -13.95 8.41
C CYS A 91 -1.42 -15.13 8.67
N HIS A 92 -2.35 -15.38 7.75
CA HIS A 92 -3.21 -16.57 7.80
C HIS A 92 -2.40 -17.88 7.69
N ARG A 93 -1.50 -17.98 6.70
CA ARG A 93 -0.68 -19.20 6.44
C ARG A 93 0.22 -19.56 7.62
N VAL A 94 0.86 -18.56 8.24
CA VAL A 94 1.80 -18.79 9.35
C VAL A 94 1.14 -18.75 10.72
N GLN A 95 -0.18 -18.48 10.79
CA GLN A 95 -0.93 -18.28 12.04
C GLN A 95 -0.23 -17.21 12.90
N HIS A 96 0.00 -16.04 12.30
CA HIS A 96 0.80 -14.95 12.85
C HIS A 96 0.32 -14.51 14.24
N ALA A 97 1.18 -14.70 15.26
CA ALA A 97 0.90 -14.32 16.65
C ALA A 97 2.00 -13.44 17.26
N LYS A 98 3.11 -13.23 16.53
CA LYS A 98 4.31 -12.55 17.05
C LYS A 98 4.26 -11.02 16.90
N GLY A 99 3.16 -10.48 16.39
CA GLY A 99 3.00 -9.06 16.14
C GLY A 99 1.60 -8.70 15.63
N ARG A 100 1.53 -7.62 14.88
CA ARG A 100 0.30 -7.01 14.35
C ARG A 100 0.39 -6.86 12.84
N LEU A 101 -0.75 -6.76 12.17
CA LEU A 101 -0.89 -6.62 10.72
C LEU A 101 -1.44 -5.23 10.35
N ALA A 102 -0.81 -4.54 9.39
CA ALA A 102 -1.36 -3.33 8.79
C ALA A 102 -1.66 -3.54 7.31
N LEU A 103 -2.91 -3.35 6.92
CA LEU A 103 -3.41 -3.47 5.55
C LEU A 103 -3.67 -2.06 4.98
N LEU A 104 -2.86 -1.65 4.01
CA LEU A 104 -2.87 -0.32 3.43
C LEU A 104 -3.48 -0.38 2.03
N ALA A 105 -4.66 0.25 1.85
CA ALA A 105 -5.42 0.26 0.60
C ALA A 105 -5.59 -1.14 -0.04
N ALA A 106 -6.02 -2.13 0.73
CA ALA A 106 -6.15 -3.52 0.30
C ALA A 106 -7.25 -3.70 -0.77
N PRO A 107 -6.94 -4.12 -2.03
CA PRO A 107 -7.90 -4.17 -3.13
C PRO A 107 -8.66 -5.52 -3.18
N VAL A 108 -9.48 -5.81 -2.16
CA VAL A 108 -10.32 -7.02 -2.15
C VAL A 108 -11.35 -6.99 -3.28
N TYR A 109 -11.90 -5.81 -3.57
CA TYR A 109 -12.77 -5.54 -4.70
C TYR A 109 -12.13 -4.47 -5.60
N ILE A 110 -12.12 -4.67 -6.91
CA ILE A 110 -11.68 -3.67 -7.89
C ILE A 110 -12.94 -2.98 -8.41
N ASP A 111 -13.40 -1.97 -7.71
CA ASP A 111 -14.67 -1.29 -7.93
C ASP A 111 -14.60 0.22 -7.66
N GLY A 112 -13.42 0.80 -7.68
CA GLY A 112 -13.18 2.22 -7.59
C GLY A 112 -13.70 2.99 -8.80
N TRP A 113 -13.81 4.31 -8.67
CA TRP A 113 -14.45 5.18 -9.68
C TRP A 113 -13.69 5.31 -11.01
N SER A 114 -12.38 5.04 -11.03
CA SER A 114 -11.60 5.05 -12.28
C SER A 114 -11.66 3.70 -13.03
N THR A 115 -12.20 2.66 -12.42
CA THR A 115 -12.20 1.33 -13.05
C THR A 115 -13.23 1.26 -14.19
N PRO A 116 -12.84 0.81 -15.41
CA PRO A 116 -13.74 0.75 -16.54
C PRO A 116 -14.96 -0.12 -16.27
N TRP A 117 -16.14 0.29 -16.75
CA TRP A 117 -17.39 -0.49 -16.61
C TRP A 117 -17.27 -1.89 -17.22
N TYR A 118 -16.47 -2.06 -18.28
CA TYR A 118 -16.23 -3.32 -18.97
C TYR A 118 -15.17 -4.21 -18.28
N ARG A 119 -14.66 -3.82 -17.11
CA ARG A 119 -13.61 -4.57 -16.39
C ARG A 119 -13.92 -6.06 -16.19
N ALA A 120 -15.21 -6.43 -16.16
CA ALA A 120 -15.62 -7.82 -16.02
C ALA A 120 -15.30 -8.67 -17.26
N LEU A 121 -15.13 -8.08 -18.43
CA LEU A 121 -14.76 -8.80 -19.66
C LEU A 121 -13.41 -9.53 -19.54
N ARG A 122 -12.53 -9.07 -18.64
CA ARG A 122 -11.24 -9.76 -18.41
C ARG A 122 -11.41 -11.21 -18.00
N TYR A 123 -12.51 -11.58 -17.31
CA TYR A 123 -12.77 -12.97 -16.92
C TYR A 123 -13.03 -13.87 -18.14
N LEU A 124 -13.58 -13.34 -19.22
CA LEU A 124 -13.71 -14.05 -20.49
C LEU A 124 -12.33 -14.17 -21.19
N LEU A 125 -11.54 -13.11 -21.16
CA LEU A 125 -10.18 -13.11 -21.73
C LEU A 125 -9.26 -14.11 -21.02
N TYR A 126 -9.47 -14.37 -19.74
CA TYR A 126 -8.72 -15.38 -18.97
C TYR A 126 -8.91 -16.80 -19.49
N GLN A 127 -9.95 -17.06 -20.27
CA GLN A 127 -10.23 -18.38 -20.85
C GLN A 127 -9.56 -18.58 -22.22
N VAL A 128 -8.99 -17.51 -22.81
CA VAL A 128 -8.39 -17.57 -24.14
C VAL A 128 -6.87 -17.76 -24.01
N PRO A 129 -6.31 -18.92 -24.41
CA PRO A 129 -4.89 -19.20 -24.29
C PRO A 129 -4.02 -18.17 -25.05
N GLY A 130 -2.93 -17.72 -24.41
CA GLY A 130 -1.95 -16.81 -25.01
C GLY A 130 -2.38 -15.34 -25.16
N VAL A 131 -3.64 -15.01 -24.86
CA VAL A 131 -4.14 -13.62 -24.92
C VAL A 131 -3.67 -12.83 -23.70
N THR A 132 -3.83 -13.41 -22.51
CA THR A 132 -3.52 -12.74 -21.24
C THR A 132 -2.04 -12.39 -21.08
N GLU A 133 -1.14 -13.18 -21.65
CA GLU A 133 0.31 -12.96 -21.62
C GLU A 133 0.74 -11.81 -22.55
N ARG A 134 -0.03 -11.55 -23.61
CA ARG A 134 0.27 -10.52 -24.62
C ARG A 134 -0.41 -9.19 -24.34
N MET A 135 -1.54 -9.22 -23.61
CA MET A 135 -2.26 -8.00 -23.27
C MET A 135 -1.58 -7.27 -22.13
N ARG A 136 -1.48 -5.95 -22.27
CA ARG A 136 -0.92 -5.03 -21.28
C ARG A 136 -2.03 -4.23 -20.62
N VAL A 137 -1.90 -4.02 -19.32
CA VAL A 137 -2.71 -3.08 -18.54
C VAL A 137 -1.81 -1.94 -18.15
N GLU A 138 -2.04 -0.79 -18.74
CA GLU A 138 -1.21 0.40 -18.55
C GLU A 138 -1.59 1.12 -17.26
N GLU A 139 -0.59 1.68 -16.59
CA GLU A 139 -0.79 2.63 -15.50
C GLU A 139 -1.24 3.97 -16.09
N GLY A 140 -2.37 4.46 -15.62
CA GLY A 140 -2.98 5.69 -16.09
C GLY A 140 -3.15 6.74 -15.01
N GLU A 141 -3.34 8.00 -15.44
CA GLU A 141 -3.72 9.06 -14.51
C GLU A 141 -5.05 8.71 -13.83
N PRO A 142 -5.17 8.96 -12.51
CA PRO A 142 -4.31 9.79 -11.65
C PRO A 142 -3.16 9.06 -10.95
N PHE A 143 -2.75 7.85 -11.35
CA PHE A 143 -1.68 7.06 -10.75
C PHE A 143 -1.86 6.79 -9.25
N GLY A 144 -3.08 6.70 -8.77
CA GLY A 144 -3.37 6.53 -7.35
C GLY A 144 -3.12 7.77 -6.48
N ILE A 145 -2.89 8.96 -7.06
CA ILE A 145 -2.40 10.14 -6.35
C ILE A 145 -3.33 11.32 -6.55
N LYS A 146 -3.89 11.83 -5.43
CA LYS A 146 -4.76 13.01 -5.39
C LYS A 146 -3.96 14.31 -5.51
N ASN A 147 -2.78 14.36 -4.88
CA ASN A 147 -1.92 15.55 -4.87
C ASN A 147 -1.40 15.89 -6.28
N PRO A 148 -1.73 17.05 -6.87
CA PRO A 148 -1.35 17.37 -8.25
C PRO A 148 0.17 17.54 -8.43
N VAL A 149 0.89 18.00 -7.41
CA VAL A 149 2.35 18.19 -7.47
C VAL A 149 3.06 16.83 -7.50
N ILE A 150 2.65 15.91 -6.61
CA ILE A 150 3.21 14.56 -6.56
C ILE A 150 2.86 13.82 -7.84
N ARG A 151 1.61 13.94 -8.33
CA ARG A 151 1.17 13.34 -9.60
C ARG A 151 2.03 13.80 -10.78
N ALA A 152 2.32 15.11 -10.86
CA ALA A 152 3.18 15.65 -11.91
C ALA A 152 4.62 15.11 -11.83
N LEU A 153 5.15 14.89 -10.62
CA LEU A 153 6.46 14.27 -10.43
C LEU A 153 6.45 12.79 -10.87
N VAL A 154 5.41 12.05 -10.50
CA VAL A 154 5.23 10.64 -10.91
C VAL A 154 5.12 10.53 -12.44
N LYS A 155 4.32 11.38 -13.07
CA LYS A 155 4.20 11.46 -14.54
C LYS A 155 5.56 11.71 -15.23
N LYS A 156 6.38 12.62 -14.67
CA LYS A 156 7.74 12.86 -15.17
C LYS A 156 8.65 11.64 -15.02
N LYS A 157 8.54 10.90 -13.91
CA LYS A 157 9.31 9.67 -13.70
C LYS A 157 8.94 8.58 -14.70
N PHE A 158 7.65 8.37 -14.96
CA PHE A 158 7.19 7.44 -16.00
C PHE A 158 7.72 7.85 -17.38
N ALA A 159 7.66 9.15 -17.73
CA ALA A 159 8.19 9.65 -19.01
C ALA A 159 9.70 9.44 -19.17
N ARG A 160 10.46 9.40 -18.06
CA ARG A 160 11.90 9.13 -18.03
C ARG A 160 12.23 7.64 -17.96
N GLN A 161 11.24 6.77 -17.84
CA GLN A 161 11.40 5.34 -17.61
C GLN A 161 12.23 5.02 -16.33
N ASP A 162 12.08 5.85 -15.29
CA ASP A 162 12.71 5.61 -14.00
C ASP A 162 12.17 4.30 -13.39
N SER A 163 13.05 3.45 -12.86
CA SER A 163 12.73 2.09 -12.36
C SER A 163 12.05 2.08 -10.99
N PHE A 164 11.09 2.98 -10.72
CA PHE A 164 10.40 3.05 -9.44
C PHE A 164 9.07 2.28 -9.41
N HIS A 165 8.41 2.16 -10.54
CA HIS A 165 7.15 1.45 -10.74
C HIS A 165 7.01 1.06 -12.22
N TYR A 166 6.38 -0.07 -12.51
CA TYR A 166 6.18 -0.48 -13.89
C TYR A 166 5.10 0.37 -14.57
N PRO A 167 5.33 0.84 -15.81
CA PRO A 167 4.35 1.64 -16.55
C PRO A 167 3.15 0.82 -17.06
N TRP A 168 3.26 -0.49 -17.01
CA TRP A 168 2.21 -1.44 -17.36
C TRP A 168 2.49 -2.80 -16.73
N VAL A 169 1.47 -3.63 -16.64
CA VAL A 169 1.58 -5.02 -16.20
C VAL A 169 0.88 -5.96 -17.19
N PRO A 170 1.34 -7.22 -17.35
CA PRO A 170 0.63 -8.21 -18.17
C PRO A 170 -0.76 -8.53 -17.58
N LEU A 171 -1.77 -8.74 -18.45
CA LEU A 171 -3.12 -9.10 -17.96
C LEU A 171 -3.12 -10.43 -17.21
N VAL A 172 -2.25 -11.37 -17.52
CA VAL A 172 -2.08 -12.61 -16.76
C VAL A 172 -1.68 -12.35 -15.31
N THR A 173 -0.94 -11.28 -15.03
CA THR A 173 -0.59 -10.87 -13.67
C THR A 173 -1.82 -10.37 -12.89
N ILE A 174 -2.70 -9.61 -13.55
CA ILE A 174 -3.99 -9.21 -12.96
C ILE A 174 -4.84 -10.45 -12.62
N ARG A 175 -4.81 -11.50 -13.45
CA ARG A 175 -5.45 -12.79 -13.14
C ARG A 175 -4.90 -13.41 -11.85
N GLN A 176 -3.59 -13.31 -11.58
CA GLN A 176 -3.01 -13.81 -10.33
C GLN A 176 -3.51 -12.98 -9.12
N VAL A 177 -3.60 -11.66 -9.26
CA VAL A 177 -4.18 -10.80 -8.21
C VAL A 177 -5.66 -11.15 -7.97
N ASP A 178 -6.44 -11.37 -9.03
CA ASP A 178 -7.86 -11.79 -8.91
C ASP A 178 -8.00 -13.14 -8.16
N ARG A 179 -7.06 -14.09 -8.36
CA ARG A 179 -7.00 -15.34 -7.58
C ARG A 179 -6.75 -15.07 -6.10
N MET A 180 -5.75 -14.24 -5.78
CA MET A 180 -5.44 -13.88 -4.39
C MET A 180 -6.61 -13.19 -3.69
N ARG A 181 -7.36 -12.33 -4.38
CA ARG A 181 -8.58 -11.71 -3.85
C ARG A 181 -9.62 -12.76 -3.42
N GLY A 182 -9.72 -13.86 -4.18
CA GLY A 182 -10.53 -15.02 -3.79
C GLY A 182 -10.03 -15.67 -2.50
N TRP A 183 -8.73 -15.92 -2.41
CA TRP A 183 -8.11 -16.50 -1.21
C TRP A 183 -8.23 -15.59 0.01
N VAL A 184 -8.05 -14.27 -0.15
CA VAL A 184 -8.22 -13.30 0.94
C VAL A 184 -9.64 -13.34 1.51
N ARG A 185 -10.67 -13.38 0.64
CA ARG A 185 -12.06 -13.48 1.13
C ARG A 185 -12.33 -14.75 1.92
N ALA A 186 -11.67 -15.84 1.57
CA ALA A 186 -11.77 -17.11 2.31
C ALA A 186 -10.95 -17.09 3.61
N ALA A 187 -9.76 -16.47 3.62
CA ALA A 187 -8.82 -16.47 4.74
C ALA A 187 -9.14 -15.41 5.82
N ALA A 188 -9.78 -14.31 5.45
CA ALA A 188 -10.04 -13.18 6.36
C ALA A 188 -10.75 -13.58 7.66
N PRO A 189 -11.81 -14.44 7.67
CA PRO A 189 -12.49 -14.84 8.91
C PRO A 189 -11.60 -15.62 9.88
N ASP A 190 -10.58 -16.29 9.38
CA ASP A 190 -9.67 -17.13 10.17
C ASP A 190 -8.33 -16.44 10.50
N THR A 191 -8.13 -15.21 10.05
CA THR A 191 -6.92 -14.40 10.35
C THR A 191 -7.15 -13.65 11.67
N ARG A 192 -6.49 -14.10 12.74
CA ARG A 192 -6.77 -13.68 14.11
C ARG A 192 -5.82 -12.64 14.69
N CYS A 193 -4.73 -12.31 14.01
CA CYS A 193 -3.80 -11.28 14.50
C CYS A 193 -4.45 -9.90 14.53
N PRO A 194 -4.14 -9.05 15.53
CA PRO A 194 -4.65 -7.68 15.57
C PRO A 194 -4.33 -6.95 14.26
N THR A 195 -5.34 -6.34 13.65
CA THR A 195 -5.22 -5.79 12.30
C THR A 195 -5.70 -4.34 12.22
N LEU A 196 -4.86 -3.47 11.65
CA LEU A 196 -5.22 -2.11 11.26
C LEU A 196 -5.45 -2.06 9.75
N ILE A 197 -6.58 -1.50 9.34
CA ILE A 197 -6.92 -1.26 7.94
C ILE A 197 -6.91 0.25 7.71
N LEU A 198 -6.08 0.73 6.77
CA LEU A 198 -6.10 2.12 6.31
C LEU A 198 -6.56 2.17 4.87
N HIS A 199 -7.55 3.01 4.57
CA HIS A 199 -8.15 3.08 3.23
C HIS A 199 -8.63 4.49 2.92
N ALA A 200 -8.37 4.97 1.69
CA ALA A 200 -8.83 6.28 1.29
C ALA A 200 -10.32 6.25 0.90
N ARG A 201 -11.07 7.29 1.31
CA ARG A 201 -12.47 7.45 0.93
C ARG A 201 -12.66 7.56 -0.58
N GLU A 202 -11.76 8.27 -1.23
CA GLU A 202 -11.79 8.56 -2.66
C GLU A 202 -10.83 7.66 -3.46
N ASP A 203 -10.53 6.46 -2.97
CA ASP A 203 -9.68 5.51 -3.70
C ASP A 203 -10.27 5.21 -5.08
N GLU A 204 -9.50 5.46 -6.13
CA GLU A 204 -9.96 5.33 -7.51
C GLU A 204 -9.95 3.89 -8.03
N LEU A 205 -9.19 3.01 -7.39
CA LEU A 205 -9.03 1.60 -7.79
C LEU A 205 -9.98 0.67 -7.02
N THR A 206 -10.09 0.89 -5.70
CA THR A 206 -10.82 0.02 -4.78
C THR A 206 -11.63 0.84 -3.78
N SER A 207 -12.95 0.67 -3.80
CA SER A 207 -13.83 1.44 -2.91
C SER A 207 -13.71 1.01 -1.45
N LEU A 208 -14.28 1.81 -0.53
CA LEU A 208 -14.38 1.48 0.90
C LEU A 208 -15.04 0.12 1.18
N ARG A 209 -15.72 -0.46 0.19
CA ARG A 209 -16.29 -1.82 0.30
C ARG A 209 -15.23 -2.84 0.67
N SER A 210 -14.01 -2.71 0.14
CA SER A 210 -12.88 -3.60 0.45
C SER A 210 -12.48 -3.51 1.93
N ALA A 211 -12.32 -2.30 2.45
CA ALA A 211 -11.95 -2.08 3.85
C ALA A 211 -13.05 -2.54 4.81
N ARG A 212 -14.30 -2.22 4.51
CA ARG A 212 -15.46 -2.64 5.32
C ARG A 212 -15.66 -4.15 5.33
N PHE A 213 -15.42 -4.81 4.20
CA PHE A 213 -15.44 -6.27 4.14
C PHE A 213 -14.40 -6.88 5.07
N LEU A 214 -13.15 -6.38 5.03
CA LEU A 214 -12.07 -6.88 5.89
C LEU A 214 -12.37 -6.60 7.36
N GLU A 215 -12.83 -5.40 7.71
CA GLU A 215 -13.20 -5.04 9.08
C GLU A 215 -14.32 -5.94 9.64
N ALA A 216 -15.32 -6.25 8.82
CA ALA A 216 -16.43 -7.10 9.22
C ALA A 216 -16.07 -8.60 9.28
N ALA A 217 -15.13 -9.05 8.44
CA ALA A 217 -14.78 -10.46 8.32
C ALA A 217 -13.69 -10.90 9.31
N MET A 218 -12.75 -10.02 9.64
CA MET A 218 -11.60 -10.35 10.51
C MET A 218 -11.97 -10.14 11.98
N PRO A 219 -11.65 -11.11 12.88
CA PRO A 219 -12.09 -11.08 14.28
C PRO A 219 -11.55 -9.91 15.11
N ASP A 220 -10.33 -9.43 14.81
CA ASP A 220 -9.66 -8.33 15.52
C ASP A 220 -9.12 -7.31 14.51
N ALA A 221 -10.02 -6.64 13.80
CA ALA A 221 -9.68 -5.62 12.82
C ALA A 221 -10.39 -4.30 13.10
N ARG A 222 -9.68 -3.20 12.86
CA ARG A 222 -10.25 -1.85 12.86
C ARG A 222 -9.88 -1.10 11.59
N CYS A 223 -10.82 -0.34 11.05
CA CYS A 223 -10.60 0.48 9.86
C CYS A 223 -10.51 1.97 10.21
N ILE A 224 -9.54 2.66 9.64
CA ILE A 224 -9.43 4.12 9.64
C ILE A 224 -9.55 4.59 8.19
N VAL A 225 -10.50 5.49 7.94
CA VAL A 225 -10.73 6.09 6.62
C VAL A 225 -9.94 7.38 6.51
N LEU A 226 -9.22 7.53 5.40
CA LEU A 226 -8.44 8.72 5.05
C LEU A 226 -9.25 9.58 4.07
N ASP A 227 -9.32 10.89 4.30
CA ASP A 227 -10.24 11.77 3.57
C ASP A 227 -9.56 12.60 2.46
N ASN A 228 -8.23 12.55 2.35
CA ASN A 228 -7.49 13.42 1.44
C ASN A 228 -6.46 12.70 0.56
N SER A 229 -6.67 11.44 0.26
CA SER A 229 -5.80 10.67 -0.64
C SER A 229 -6.61 9.83 -1.61
N TYR A 230 -5.96 9.37 -2.68
CA TYR A 230 -6.40 8.30 -3.54
C TYR A 230 -5.73 6.98 -3.13
N HIS A 231 -5.57 6.03 -4.06
CA HIS A 231 -5.09 4.68 -3.76
C HIS A 231 -3.70 4.63 -3.11
N MET A 232 -2.75 5.45 -3.57
CA MET A 232 -1.35 5.45 -3.10
C MET A 232 -1.19 6.20 -1.77
N ILE A 233 -1.93 5.79 -0.74
CA ILE A 233 -2.03 6.48 0.57
C ILE A 233 -0.68 6.73 1.27
N CYS A 234 0.33 5.89 1.01
CA CYS A 234 1.68 6.07 1.58
C CYS A 234 2.51 7.16 0.89
N ALA A 235 2.09 7.61 -0.29
CA ALA A 235 2.80 8.62 -1.08
C ALA A 235 2.01 9.92 -1.26
N ASP A 236 0.70 9.92 -1.00
CA ASP A 236 -0.22 11.02 -1.24
C ASP A 236 -0.31 12.00 -0.04
N ASN A 237 -1.36 12.80 0.02
CA ASN A 237 -1.56 13.84 1.03
C ASN A 237 -1.58 13.30 2.47
N ASP A 238 -2.21 12.14 2.71
CA ASP A 238 -2.34 11.56 4.05
C ASP A 238 -1.14 10.70 4.48
N ARG A 239 -0.03 10.66 3.72
CA ARG A 239 1.14 9.81 4.01
C ARG A 239 1.69 9.93 5.43
N ASP A 240 1.67 11.15 6.00
CA ASP A 240 2.15 11.37 7.37
C ASP A 240 1.13 10.84 8.40
N ALA A 241 -0.17 10.92 8.11
CA ALA A 241 -1.23 10.30 8.91
C ALA A 241 -1.14 8.77 8.85
N VAL A 242 -0.91 8.21 7.66
CA VAL A 242 -0.68 6.76 7.48
C VAL A 242 0.50 6.29 8.33
N ALA A 243 1.65 6.97 8.25
CA ALA A 243 2.82 6.62 9.03
C ALA A 243 2.54 6.71 10.55
N ARG A 244 1.85 7.76 11.01
CA ARG A 244 1.47 7.94 12.42
C ARG A 244 0.58 6.81 12.91
N HIS A 245 -0.49 6.48 12.19
CA HIS A 245 -1.40 5.41 12.58
C HIS A 245 -0.73 4.03 12.61
N VAL A 246 0.16 3.75 11.65
CA VAL A 246 0.92 2.49 11.64
C VAL A 246 1.90 2.42 12.80
N LEU A 247 2.66 3.49 13.07
CA LEU A 247 3.59 3.53 14.20
C LEU A 247 2.86 3.33 15.52
N GLU A 248 1.80 4.10 15.77
CA GLU A 248 0.97 3.98 16.98
C GLU A 248 0.42 2.56 17.12
N PHE A 249 -0.12 1.99 16.04
CA PHE A 249 -0.67 0.64 16.06
C PHE A 249 0.39 -0.42 16.34
N PHE A 250 1.61 -0.25 15.86
CA PHE A 250 2.72 -1.18 16.13
C PHE A 250 3.39 -0.96 17.50
N GLY A 251 2.98 0.07 18.25
CA GLY A 251 3.53 0.38 19.56
C GLY A 251 4.81 1.23 19.53
N PHE A 252 5.08 1.87 18.40
CA PHE A 252 6.14 2.88 18.29
C PHE A 252 5.63 4.28 18.63
N ASP A 253 6.56 5.21 18.94
CA ASP A 253 6.21 6.61 19.12
C ASP A 253 5.78 7.25 17.79
N PRO A 254 4.51 7.69 17.66
CA PRO A 254 3.97 8.29 16.45
C PRO A 254 4.63 9.63 16.08
N ALA A 255 5.33 10.30 16.99
CA ALA A 255 6.09 11.52 16.70
C ALA A 255 7.15 11.31 15.60
N HIS A 256 7.63 10.09 15.42
CA HIS A 256 8.59 9.73 14.37
C HIS A 256 7.98 9.59 12.96
N ALA A 257 6.65 9.73 12.80
CA ALA A 257 5.99 9.68 11.49
C ALA A 257 6.54 10.75 10.53
N VAL A 258 6.76 11.97 11.06
CA VAL A 258 7.27 13.12 10.29
C VAL A 258 8.78 13.21 10.41
N SER A 259 9.47 13.57 9.32
CA SER A 259 10.91 13.77 9.36
C SER A 259 11.27 14.99 10.22
N PRO A 260 12.42 15.00 10.93
CA PRO A 260 12.83 16.15 11.74
C PRO A 260 12.92 17.47 10.95
N ALA A 261 13.27 17.41 9.66
CA ALA A 261 13.28 18.58 8.78
C ALA A 261 11.88 19.13 8.53
N MET A 262 10.91 18.25 8.29
CA MET A 262 9.49 18.62 8.09
C MET A 262 8.85 19.11 9.40
N ALA A 263 9.14 18.47 10.53
CA ALA A 263 8.69 18.91 11.86
C ALA A 263 9.19 20.34 12.17
N ARG A 264 10.47 20.64 11.90
CA ARG A 264 11.02 22.00 12.04
C ARG A 264 10.34 23.01 11.10
N ARG A 265 9.99 22.61 9.87
CA ARG A 265 9.28 23.48 8.93
C ARG A 265 7.86 23.81 9.40
N LEU A 266 7.12 22.81 9.88
CA LEU A 266 5.78 22.99 10.47
C LEU A 266 5.81 23.89 11.70
N ALA A 267 6.80 23.71 12.59
CA ALA A 267 6.97 24.57 13.76
C ALA A 267 7.31 26.03 13.41
N ARG A 268 8.00 26.27 12.30
CA ARG A 268 8.31 27.64 11.82
C ARG A 268 7.18 28.27 11.03
N GLY A 269 6.30 27.51 10.38
CA GLY A 269 5.18 27.98 9.56
C GLY A 269 3.92 28.29 10.36
N GLY A 270 3.83 27.87 11.63
CA GLY A 270 2.70 28.17 12.51
C GLY A 270 2.65 29.59 13.09
N GLY A 271 3.58 30.47 12.69
CA GLY A 271 3.71 31.84 13.21
C GLY A 271 3.38 32.99 12.23
N SER A 272 2.94 32.71 11.01
CA SER A 272 2.52 33.76 10.08
C SER A 272 1.03 33.69 9.83
N GLY A 273 0.24 34.36 10.69
CA GLY A 273 -1.08 34.83 10.34
C GLY A 273 -0.91 35.76 9.13
N GLU A 274 -1.35 35.33 7.99
CA GLU A 274 -1.44 36.14 6.78
C GLU A 274 -2.52 37.20 7.05
N ALA A 275 -2.05 38.44 7.29
CA ALA A 275 -2.91 39.61 7.23
C ALA A 275 -3.42 39.72 5.77
N ALA A 276 -4.72 39.75 5.62
CA ALA A 276 -5.37 40.04 4.33
C ALA A 276 -4.81 41.33 3.73
N PRO A 277 -4.54 41.39 2.42
CA PRO A 277 -4.15 42.66 1.80
C PRO A 277 -5.35 43.63 1.84
N ASP A 278 -5.08 44.79 2.40
CA ASP A 278 -5.95 45.95 2.42
C ASP A 278 -6.28 46.33 0.96
N VAL A 279 -7.55 46.27 0.58
CA VAL A 279 -8.06 46.75 -0.71
C VAL A 279 -8.28 48.23 -0.55
N PRO A 280 -7.60 49.12 -1.28
CA PRO A 280 -7.91 50.53 -1.22
C PRO A 280 -9.27 50.82 -1.88
N ASP A 281 -10.15 51.38 -1.07
CA ASP A 281 -11.44 51.93 -1.47
C ASP A 281 -11.18 53.10 -2.43
N GLY A 282 -11.60 52.98 -3.67
CA GLY A 282 -11.46 53.95 -4.71
C GLY A 282 -12.81 54.30 -5.34
N THR A 283 -13.51 55.26 -4.77
CA THR A 283 -14.52 56.06 -5.45
C THR A 283 -13.91 57.43 -5.77
N PRO A 284 -14.40 58.15 -6.73
CA PRO A 284 -15.69 58.16 -7.42
C PRO A 284 -15.69 57.65 -8.85
#